data_e893b702acd0534c4455984636711ec5
#
_entry.id   e893b702acd0534c4455984636711ec5
#
_cell.length_a   1.000
_cell.length_b   1.000
_cell.length_c   1.000
_cell.angle_alpha   90.00
_cell.angle_beta   90.00
_cell.angle_gamma   90.00
#
_symmetry.space_group_name_H-M   'P 1'
#
loop_
_entity.id
_entity.type
_entity.pdbx_description
1 polymer ?
#
loop_
_entity_poly.entity_id
_entity_poly.type
_entity_poly.pdbx_seq_one_letter_code
_entity_poly.pdbx_strand_id
1 'polypeptide(L)'
;MVDAGILREGDRVELIHGEVITMSPISPRHNAAILRANHSLMRIVGERALVGVQGSIRLDEYDEPQPDLYLLRPKDDFYASRHAGPADIFLIIEVADSTLEYDQDVKMHLYADTLVPEYWIANLRDDLVIAYSDIEGDTYRTVRQFRRGETLTLELLPECRIPVDVLLP
;
A
#
# COMPACT_ATOMS: atom_id res chain seq x y z
N MET A 1 -17.18 0.93 -15.47
CA MET A 1 -18.18 0.24 -14.60
C MET A 1 -19.10 1.23 -13.90
N VAL A 2 -18.63 2.34 -13.39
CA VAL A 2 -19.48 3.41 -12.84
C VAL A 2 -20.36 4.01 -13.93
N ASP A 3 -19.79 4.39 -15.08
CA ASP A 3 -20.53 4.93 -16.23
C ASP A 3 -21.59 3.97 -16.79
N ALA A 4 -21.40 2.66 -16.60
CA ALA A 4 -22.37 1.63 -17.00
C ALA A 4 -23.45 1.33 -15.94
N GLY A 5 -23.42 2.03 -14.78
CA GLY A 5 -24.37 1.85 -13.68
C GLY A 5 -24.23 0.51 -12.92
N ILE A 6 -23.14 -0.22 -13.11
CA ILE A 6 -22.84 -1.48 -12.40
C ILE A 6 -22.35 -1.20 -10.98
N LEU A 7 -21.54 -0.14 -10.82
CA LEU A 7 -21.06 0.36 -9.53
C LEU A 7 -21.65 1.75 -9.30
N ARG A 8 -21.88 2.13 -8.04
CA ARG A 8 -22.28 3.48 -7.64
C ARG A 8 -21.05 4.30 -7.28
N GLU A 9 -21.11 5.59 -7.50
CA GLU A 9 -20.12 6.52 -6.96
C GLU A 9 -20.05 6.39 -5.43
N GLY A 10 -18.87 6.06 -4.89
CA GLY A 10 -18.68 5.82 -3.46
C GLY A 10 -18.74 4.36 -3.04
N ASP A 11 -19.01 3.41 -3.94
CA ASP A 11 -18.86 1.98 -3.63
C ASP A 11 -17.37 1.69 -3.32
N ARG A 12 -17.13 1.07 -2.15
CA ARG A 12 -15.79 0.67 -1.73
C ARG A 12 -15.46 -0.69 -2.33
N VAL A 13 -14.82 -0.67 -3.49
CA VAL A 13 -14.45 -1.87 -4.24
C VAL A 13 -13.03 -1.74 -4.80
N GLU A 14 -12.37 -2.87 -4.97
CA GLU A 14 -11.11 -3.02 -5.71
C GLU A 14 -11.34 -3.89 -6.93
N LEU A 15 -10.56 -3.70 -7.99
CA LEU A 15 -10.47 -4.65 -9.08
C LEU A 15 -9.18 -5.46 -8.89
N ILE A 16 -9.30 -6.76 -8.71
CA ILE A 16 -8.18 -7.69 -8.48
C ILE A 16 -8.34 -8.89 -9.40
N HIS A 17 -7.38 -9.13 -10.29
CA HIS A 17 -7.40 -10.20 -11.30
C HIS A 17 -8.69 -10.19 -12.15
N GLY A 18 -9.21 -8.99 -12.46
CA GLY A 18 -10.43 -8.81 -13.23
C GLY A 18 -11.72 -9.02 -12.43
N GLU A 19 -11.64 -9.32 -11.14
CA GLU A 19 -12.79 -9.48 -10.26
C GLU A 19 -13.01 -8.24 -9.38
N VAL A 20 -14.28 -7.84 -9.23
CA VAL A 20 -14.68 -6.73 -8.34
C VAL A 20 -14.82 -7.25 -6.92
N ILE A 21 -13.91 -6.83 -6.05
CA ILE A 21 -13.88 -7.21 -4.63
C ILE A 21 -14.47 -6.10 -3.77
N THR A 22 -15.46 -6.40 -2.95
CA THR A 22 -16.01 -5.44 -1.99
C THR A 22 -15.11 -5.34 -0.77
N MET A 23 -14.72 -4.12 -0.42
CA MET A 23 -13.88 -3.87 0.76
C MET A 23 -14.70 -3.90 2.05
N SER A 24 -14.13 -4.48 3.09
CA SER A 24 -14.72 -4.49 4.44
C SER A 24 -14.75 -3.08 5.06
N PRO A 25 -15.68 -2.80 5.99
CA PRO A 25 -15.66 -1.59 6.79
C PRO A 25 -14.37 -1.49 7.61
N ILE A 26 -13.83 -0.27 7.73
CA ILE A 26 -12.61 0.03 8.46
C ILE A 26 -12.89 0.06 9.97
N SER A 27 -12.12 -0.71 10.77
CA SER A 27 -12.18 -0.63 12.23
C SER A 27 -11.55 0.68 12.76
N PRO A 28 -11.94 1.16 13.97
CA PRO A 28 -11.27 2.32 14.58
C PRO A 28 -9.75 2.13 14.75
N ARG A 29 -9.31 0.92 15.05
CA ARG A 29 -7.88 0.58 15.23
C ARG A 29 -7.13 0.68 13.90
N HIS A 30 -7.67 0.13 12.83
CA HIS A 30 -7.15 0.23 11.48
C HIS A 30 -7.07 1.71 11.03
N ASN A 31 -8.15 2.48 11.21
CA ASN A 31 -8.15 3.90 10.88
C ASN A 31 -7.10 4.70 11.68
N ALA A 32 -6.91 4.40 12.97
CA ALA A 32 -5.90 5.06 13.80
C ALA A 32 -4.48 4.79 13.28
N ALA A 33 -4.18 3.56 12.83
CA ALA A 33 -2.91 3.21 12.21
C ALA A 33 -2.67 4.02 10.93
N ILE A 34 -3.66 4.11 10.04
CA ILE A 34 -3.57 4.91 8.80
C ILE A 34 -3.32 6.38 9.11
N LEU A 35 -4.08 6.98 10.02
CA LEU A 35 -3.92 8.39 10.38
C LEU A 35 -2.54 8.69 10.94
N ARG A 36 -2.03 7.84 11.85
CA ARG A 36 -0.69 7.95 12.44
C ARG A 36 0.39 7.80 11.37
N ALA A 37 0.29 6.76 10.54
CA ALA A 37 1.23 6.49 9.48
C ALA A 37 1.27 7.64 8.47
N ASN A 38 0.12 8.10 7.97
CA ASN A 38 0.04 9.22 7.04
C ASN A 38 0.71 10.49 7.59
N HIS A 39 0.35 10.89 8.84
CA HIS A 39 0.93 12.07 9.48
C HIS A 39 2.47 11.98 9.57
N SER A 40 2.99 10.80 9.90
CA SER A 40 4.43 10.60 10.07
C SER A 40 5.15 10.47 8.74
N LEU A 41 4.61 9.69 7.80
CA LEU A 41 5.20 9.49 6.47
C LEU A 41 5.34 10.79 5.71
N MET A 42 4.32 11.65 5.69
CA MET A 42 4.40 12.97 5.04
C MET A 42 5.58 13.80 5.55
N ARG A 43 5.89 13.75 6.84
CA ARG A 43 7.03 14.47 7.44
C ARG A 43 8.37 13.81 7.10
N ILE A 44 8.42 12.47 7.08
CA ILE A 44 9.65 11.70 6.81
C ILE A 44 10.06 11.84 5.34
N VAL A 45 9.12 11.65 4.42
CA VAL A 45 9.42 11.68 2.99
C VAL A 45 9.57 13.11 2.44
N GLY A 46 8.86 14.09 3.01
CA GLY A 46 8.88 15.49 2.56
C GLY A 46 8.53 15.59 1.07
N GLU A 47 9.35 16.31 0.30
CA GLU A 47 9.18 16.50 -1.15
C GLU A 47 9.71 15.33 -2.00
N ARG A 48 10.34 14.31 -1.38
CA ARG A 48 10.93 13.17 -2.11
C ARG A 48 9.89 12.17 -2.60
N ALA A 49 8.72 12.14 -1.97
CA ALA A 49 7.60 11.28 -2.37
C ALA A 49 6.26 11.92 -2.03
N LEU A 50 5.24 11.56 -2.77
CA LEU A 50 3.85 11.86 -2.43
C LEU A 50 3.27 10.70 -1.60
N VAL A 51 2.56 11.01 -0.53
CA VAL A 51 1.85 10.01 0.28
C VAL A 51 0.40 9.94 -0.18
N GLY A 52 -0.02 8.79 -0.69
CA GLY A 52 -1.41 8.51 -0.99
C GLY A 52 -2.07 7.69 0.10
N VAL A 53 -3.38 7.90 0.29
CA VAL A 53 -4.19 7.21 1.31
C VAL A 53 -5.47 6.74 0.68
N GLN A 54 -5.69 5.43 0.66
CA GLN A 54 -6.95 4.78 0.21
C GLN A 54 -7.46 5.27 -1.16
N GLY A 55 -6.54 5.62 -2.05
CA GLY A 55 -6.85 5.98 -3.43
C GLY A 55 -6.54 4.83 -4.38
N SER A 56 -7.24 4.77 -5.52
CA SER A 56 -6.96 3.78 -6.55
C SER A 56 -5.59 4.01 -7.20
N ILE A 57 -4.87 2.92 -7.38
CA ILE A 57 -3.70 2.83 -8.26
C ILE A 57 -4.03 1.85 -9.39
N ARG A 58 -3.52 2.08 -10.58
CA ARG A 58 -3.80 1.21 -11.73
C ARG A 58 -2.54 0.44 -12.11
N LEU A 59 -2.51 -0.83 -11.74
CA LEU A 59 -1.35 -1.67 -11.98
C LEU A 59 -1.33 -2.19 -13.41
N ASP A 60 -2.49 -2.62 -13.94
CA ASP A 60 -2.69 -3.02 -15.34
C ASP A 60 -4.17 -2.89 -15.77
N GLU A 61 -4.61 -3.67 -16.79
CA GLU A 61 -5.99 -3.66 -17.29
C GLU A 61 -6.99 -4.38 -16.38
N TYR A 62 -6.50 -5.27 -15.51
CA TYR A 62 -7.31 -6.16 -14.67
C TYR A 62 -7.15 -5.85 -13.18
N ASP A 63 -6.22 -4.95 -12.83
CA ASP A 63 -5.83 -4.70 -11.44
C ASP A 63 -5.80 -3.21 -11.10
N GLU A 64 -6.80 -2.79 -10.30
CA GLU A 64 -6.94 -1.44 -9.77
C GLU A 64 -7.25 -1.51 -8.27
N PRO A 65 -6.25 -1.86 -7.42
CA PRO A 65 -6.42 -1.90 -5.98
C PRO A 65 -6.49 -0.51 -5.35
N GLN A 66 -6.99 -0.45 -4.10
CA GLN A 66 -7.01 0.74 -3.25
C GLN A 66 -6.20 0.49 -1.97
N PRO A 67 -4.86 0.54 -2.03
CA PRO A 67 -4.04 0.29 -0.86
C PRO A 67 -4.29 1.32 0.24
N ASP A 68 -4.11 0.91 1.49
CA ASP A 68 -4.31 1.79 2.64
C ASP A 68 -3.39 3.00 2.62
N LEU A 69 -2.10 2.79 2.28
CA LEU A 69 -1.11 3.85 2.11
C LEU A 69 -0.15 3.47 0.97
N TYR A 70 0.35 4.48 0.26
CA TYR A 70 1.36 4.26 -0.76
C TYR A 70 2.24 5.50 -0.95
N LEU A 71 3.48 5.29 -1.38
CA LEU A 71 4.44 6.34 -1.71
C LEU A 71 4.67 6.38 -3.20
N LEU A 72 4.48 7.55 -3.80
CA LEU A 72 4.64 7.78 -5.23
C LEU A 72 5.80 8.73 -5.53
N ARG A 73 6.35 8.60 -6.73
CA ARG A 73 7.27 9.59 -7.30
C ARG A 73 6.56 10.94 -7.39
N PRO A 74 7.23 12.05 -7.02
CA PRO A 74 6.67 13.38 -7.22
C PRO A 74 6.32 13.63 -8.69
N LYS A 75 5.16 14.25 -8.93
CA LYS A 75 4.68 14.64 -10.25
C LYS A 75 3.94 15.98 -10.13
N ASP A 76 4.20 16.90 -11.04
CA ASP A 76 3.69 18.28 -10.97
C ASP A 76 2.16 18.38 -10.97
N ASP A 77 1.48 17.48 -11.68
CA ASP A 77 0.02 17.43 -11.74
C ASP A 77 -0.60 16.56 -10.61
N PHE A 78 0.20 16.04 -9.67
CA PHE A 78 -0.26 15.15 -8.61
C PHE A 78 -1.13 13.98 -9.11
N TYR A 79 -0.80 13.45 -10.28
CA TYR A 79 -1.54 12.38 -10.95
C TYR A 79 -2.98 12.73 -11.32
N ALA A 80 -3.30 14.02 -11.53
CA ALA A 80 -4.63 14.47 -11.94
C ALA A 80 -5.05 13.97 -13.34
N SER A 81 -4.08 13.64 -14.20
CA SER A 81 -4.33 13.19 -15.58
C SER A 81 -4.51 11.67 -15.72
N ARG A 82 -4.07 10.89 -14.75
CA ARG A 82 -4.18 9.42 -14.74
C ARG A 82 -3.95 8.87 -13.34
N HIS A 83 -4.39 7.65 -13.06
CA HIS A 83 -3.96 6.92 -11.87
C HIS A 83 -2.45 6.64 -11.90
N ALA A 84 -1.84 6.55 -10.71
CA ALA A 84 -0.47 6.07 -10.59
C ALA A 84 -0.39 4.60 -11.01
N GLY A 85 0.68 4.25 -11.71
CA GLY A 85 0.99 2.89 -12.12
C GLY A 85 2.26 2.36 -11.44
N PRO A 86 2.69 1.11 -11.74
CA PRO A 86 3.82 0.46 -11.06
C PRO A 86 5.11 1.27 -11.10
N ALA A 87 5.43 1.90 -12.23
CA ALA A 87 6.64 2.71 -12.39
C ALA A 87 6.66 4.00 -11.53
N ASP A 88 5.49 4.43 -11.04
CA ASP A 88 5.36 5.61 -10.19
C ASP A 88 5.50 5.28 -8.70
N ILE A 89 5.42 4.00 -8.33
CA ILE A 89 5.31 3.54 -6.94
C ILE A 89 6.70 3.29 -6.35
N PHE A 90 6.95 3.80 -5.15
CA PHE A 90 8.09 3.43 -4.32
C PHE A 90 7.73 2.31 -3.33
N LEU A 91 6.53 2.39 -2.74
CA LEU A 91 6.10 1.51 -1.66
C LEU A 91 4.58 1.45 -1.61
N ILE A 92 4.05 0.26 -1.34
CA ILE A 92 2.67 0.06 -0.90
C ILE A 92 2.68 -0.45 0.53
N ILE A 93 1.76 0.06 1.36
CA ILE A 93 1.55 -0.39 2.74
C ILE A 93 0.08 -0.75 2.93
N GLU A 94 -0.19 -1.98 3.34
CA GLU A 94 -1.49 -2.42 3.81
C GLU A 94 -1.50 -2.52 5.34
N VAL A 95 -2.61 -2.16 5.95
CA VAL A 95 -2.81 -2.23 7.39
C VAL A 95 -3.70 -3.43 7.68
N ALA A 96 -3.12 -4.54 8.11
CA ALA A 96 -3.82 -5.80 8.34
C ALA A 96 -4.31 -5.93 9.78
N ASP A 97 -5.62 -5.91 9.98
CA ASP A 97 -6.29 -6.25 11.24
C ASP A 97 -6.99 -7.61 11.13
N SER A 98 -7.89 -7.75 10.16
CA SER A 98 -8.60 -9.01 9.85
C SER A 98 -8.25 -9.59 8.48
N THR A 99 -7.46 -8.91 7.68
CA THR A 99 -7.15 -9.22 6.27
C THR A 99 -5.77 -9.84 6.07
N LEU A 100 -5.05 -10.15 7.15
CA LEU A 100 -3.64 -10.54 7.10
C LEU A 100 -3.35 -11.66 6.08
N GLU A 101 -4.15 -12.71 6.08
CA GLU A 101 -3.95 -13.85 5.18
C GLU A 101 -4.14 -13.44 3.70
N TYR A 102 -5.11 -12.57 3.42
CA TYR A 102 -5.36 -12.04 2.07
C TYR A 102 -4.22 -11.12 1.62
N ASP A 103 -3.72 -10.27 2.51
CA ASP A 103 -2.63 -9.35 2.23
C ASP A 103 -1.30 -10.10 2.02
N GLN A 104 -1.07 -11.20 2.77
CA GLN A 104 0.13 -12.03 2.66
C GLN A 104 0.13 -12.97 1.44
N ASP A 105 -1.02 -13.29 0.89
CA ASP A 105 -1.16 -14.19 -0.24
C ASP A 105 -1.58 -13.40 -1.50
N VAL A 106 -2.86 -13.05 -1.63
CA VAL A 106 -3.38 -12.47 -2.88
C VAL A 106 -2.71 -11.14 -3.23
N LYS A 107 -2.65 -10.19 -2.29
CA LYS A 107 -2.06 -8.86 -2.57
C LYS A 107 -0.54 -8.92 -2.72
N MET A 108 0.15 -9.76 -1.98
CA MET A 108 1.59 -9.92 -2.10
C MET A 108 1.97 -10.39 -3.52
N HIS A 109 1.30 -11.42 -4.04
CA HIS A 109 1.53 -11.90 -5.41
C HIS A 109 1.14 -10.85 -6.45
N LEU A 110 -0.01 -10.19 -6.29
CA LEU A 110 -0.44 -9.11 -7.17
C LEU A 110 0.62 -8.00 -7.30
N TYR A 111 1.13 -7.53 -6.17
CA TYR A 111 2.11 -6.43 -6.18
C TYR A 111 3.48 -6.88 -6.72
N ALA A 112 3.90 -8.11 -6.49
CA ALA A 112 5.13 -8.66 -7.06
C ALA A 112 5.01 -8.82 -8.59
N ASP A 113 3.94 -9.45 -9.07
CA ASP A 113 3.69 -9.70 -10.50
C ASP A 113 3.60 -8.39 -11.31
N THR A 114 3.05 -7.36 -10.71
CA THR A 114 2.94 -6.02 -11.31
C THR A 114 4.16 -5.12 -11.06
N LEU A 115 5.25 -5.67 -10.55
CA LEU A 115 6.54 -4.99 -10.35
C LEU A 115 6.52 -3.81 -9.36
N VAL A 116 5.68 -3.86 -8.34
CA VAL A 116 5.74 -2.94 -7.21
C VAL A 116 7.02 -3.24 -6.41
N PRO A 117 7.98 -2.28 -6.28
CA PRO A 117 9.32 -2.59 -5.78
C PRO A 117 9.36 -3.03 -4.32
N GLU A 118 8.54 -2.43 -3.47
CA GLU A 118 8.42 -2.78 -2.06
C GLU A 118 6.96 -2.83 -1.62
N TYR A 119 6.65 -3.83 -0.79
CA TYR A 119 5.34 -4.04 -0.20
C TYR A 119 5.48 -4.30 1.30
N TRP A 120 4.76 -3.55 2.14
CA TRP A 120 4.79 -3.71 3.58
C TRP A 120 3.40 -3.99 4.14
N ILE A 121 3.31 -4.86 5.14
CA ILE A 121 2.09 -5.12 5.88
C ILE A 121 2.30 -4.67 7.32
N ALA A 122 1.55 -3.65 7.75
CA ALA A 122 1.44 -3.28 9.16
C ALA A 122 0.46 -4.25 9.84
N ASN A 123 1.00 -5.34 10.40
CA ASN A 123 0.24 -6.39 11.05
C ASN A 123 -0.16 -5.97 12.45
N LEU A 124 -1.41 -5.51 12.60
CA LEU A 124 -1.94 -5.04 13.88
C LEU A 124 -2.21 -6.17 14.87
N ARG A 125 -2.40 -7.40 14.38
CA ARG A 125 -2.64 -8.58 15.23
C ARG A 125 -1.41 -8.94 16.05
N ASP A 126 -0.23 -8.96 15.40
CA ASP A 126 1.03 -9.42 16.00
C ASP A 126 1.96 -8.25 16.38
N ASP A 127 1.52 -7.01 16.16
CA ASP A 127 2.23 -5.78 16.53
C ASP A 127 3.62 -5.68 15.87
N LEU A 128 3.68 -5.94 14.55
CA LEU A 128 4.90 -5.91 13.74
C LEU A 128 4.63 -5.46 12.30
N VAL A 129 5.69 -5.14 11.57
CA VAL A 129 5.63 -4.87 10.12
C VAL A 129 6.34 -5.99 9.38
N ILE A 130 5.69 -6.53 8.34
CA ILE A 130 6.29 -7.48 7.40
C ILE A 130 6.66 -6.70 6.15
N ALA A 131 7.93 -6.69 5.80
CA ALA A 131 8.44 -5.99 4.62
C ALA A 131 8.89 -6.99 3.56
N TYR A 132 8.37 -6.82 2.36
CA TYR A 132 8.66 -7.59 1.16
C TYR A 132 9.43 -6.73 0.19
N SER A 133 10.54 -7.24 -0.33
CA SER A 133 11.37 -6.60 -1.36
C SER A 133 12.09 -7.62 -2.23
N ASP A 134 12.76 -7.16 -3.28
CA ASP A 134 13.58 -8.02 -4.13
C ASP A 134 12.71 -9.00 -4.94
N ILE A 135 12.02 -8.47 -5.95
CA ILE A 135 11.04 -9.21 -6.78
C ILE A 135 11.70 -10.39 -7.48
N GLU A 136 11.07 -11.57 -7.41
CA GLU A 136 11.44 -12.78 -8.10
C GLU A 136 10.20 -13.47 -8.70
N GLY A 137 9.91 -13.20 -9.98
CA GLY A 137 8.68 -13.65 -10.63
C GLY A 137 7.45 -12.95 -10.04
N ASP A 138 6.50 -13.72 -9.55
CA ASP A 138 5.25 -13.27 -8.91
C ASP A 138 5.35 -13.20 -7.37
N THR A 139 6.56 -13.12 -6.83
CA THR A 139 6.81 -13.08 -5.39
C THR A 139 7.96 -12.15 -5.04
N TYR A 140 8.21 -11.98 -3.75
CA TYR A 140 9.38 -11.28 -3.22
C TYR A 140 10.34 -12.27 -2.55
N ARG A 141 11.61 -12.23 -2.94
CA ARG A 141 12.67 -13.10 -2.40
C ARG A 141 13.03 -12.72 -0.97
N THR A 142 13.00 -11.44 -0.64
CA THR A 142 13.35 -10.93 0.68
C THR A 142 12.10 -10.61 1.47
N VAL A 143 11.93 -11.31 2.60
CA VAL A 143 10.84 -11.06 3.56
C VAL A 143 11.45 -10.85 4.93
N ARG A 144 11.19 -9.70 5.55
CA ARG A 144 11.70 -9.35 6.89
C ARG A 144 10.57 -8.92 7.79
N GLN A 145 10.70 -9.23 9.09
CA GLN A 145 9.78 -8.76 10.12
C GLN A 145 10.48 -7.73 11.00
N PHE A 146 9.79 -6.64 11.29
CA PHE A 146 10.28 -5.56 12.13
C PHE A 146 9.31 -5.30 13.27
N ARG A 147 9.84 -5.11 14.46
CA ARG A 147 9.05 -4.87 15.68
C ARG A 147 9.17 -3.42 16.13
N ARG A 148 8.34 -3.03 17.08
CA ARG A 148 8.43 -1.69 17.73
C ARG A 148 9.87 -1.41 18.19
N GLY A 149 10.28 -0.17 18.03
CA GLY A 149 11.65 0.30 18.30
C GLY A 149 12.63 0.09 17.15
N GLU A 150 12.27 -0.71 16.14
CA GLU A 150 13.07 -0.89 14.93
C GLU A 150 12.72 0.14 13.86
N THR A 151 13.55 0.23 12.83
CA THR A 151 13.40 1.19 11.73
C THR A 151 13.55 0.50 10.40
N LEU A 152 12.58 0.71 9.52
CA LEU A 152 12.64 0.29 8.12
C LEU A 152 13.32 1.37 7.26
N THR A 153 13.92 0.93 6.18
CA THR A 153 14.53 1.81 5.16
C THR A 153 14.04 1.37 3.80
N LEU A 154 13.60 2.31 2.98
CA LEU A 154 13.21 2.02 1.60
C LEU A 154 14.46 1.85 0.71
N GLU A 155 14.44 0.85 -0.17
CA GLU A 155 15.55 0.63 -1.11
C GLU A 155 15.73 1.80 -2.07
N LEU A 156 14.61 2.32 -2.60
CA LEU A 156 14.62 3.43 -3.57
C LEU A 156 14.73 4.82 -2.93
N LEU A 157 14.56 4.93 -1.60
CA LEU A 157 14.69 6.16 -0.83
C LEU A 157 15.44 5.87 0.49
N PRO A 158 16.72 5.50 0.43
CA PRO A 158 17.47 5.02 1.60
C PRO A 158 17.66 6.06 2.71
N GLU A 159 17.51 7.33 2.40
CA GLU A 159 17.50 8.43 3.39
C GLU A 159 16.19 8.49 4.19
N CYS A 160 15.12 7.88 3.72
CA CYS A 160 13.84 7.83 4.43
C CYS A 160 13.82 6.65 5.40
N ARG A 161 14.06 6.96 6.68
CA ARG A 161 14.05 6.00 7.78
C ARG A 161 12.70 6.04 8.48
N ILE A 162 11.94 4.95 8.40
CA ILE A 162 10.57 4.86 8.90
C ILE A 162 10.56 3.99 10.17
N PRO A 163 10.39 4.58 11.36
CA PRO A 163 10.22 3.79 12.58
C PRO A 163 8.96 2.93 12.52
N VAL A 164 9.05 1.67 12.96
CA VAL A 164 7.90 0.75 13.02
C VAL A 164 6.74 1.36 13.82
N ASP A 165 7.07 2.08 14.89
CA ASP A 165 6.09 2.70 15.80
C ASP A 165 5.15 3.72 15.13
N VAL A 166 5.50 4.24 13.96
CA VAL A 166 4.61 5.17 13.23
C VAL A 166 3.60 4.45 12.34
N LEU A 167 3.80 3.16 12.07
CA LEU A 167 2.92 2.33 11.25
C LEU A 167 1.91 1.53 12.10
N LEU A 168 2.13 1.46 13.40
CA LEU A 168 1.28 0.72 14.34
C LEU A 168 0.55 1.69 15.29
N PRO A 169 -0.74 1.43 15.64
CA PRO A 169 -1.55 2.35 16.48
C PRO A 169 -1.11 2.41 17.94
#